data_2ec8801171eb25b97a9354dbb778fd67
#
_entry.id   2ec8801171eb25b97a9354dbb778fd67
#
_cell.length_a   1.000
_cell.length_b   1.000
_cell.length_c   1.000
_cell.angle_alpha   90.00
_cell.angle_beta   90.00
_cell.angle_gamma   90.00
#
_symmetry.space_group_name_H-M   'P 1'
#
loop_
_entity.id
_entity.type
_entity.pdbx_description
1 polymer ?
#
loop_
_entity_poly.entity_id
_entity_poly.type
_entity_poly.pdbx_seq_one_letter_code
_entity_poly.pdbx_strand_id
1 'polypeptide(L)'
;MKPVHSQLPKGARIYLPDEAARKRYVEGRLLDVFARWGYREIVTPTFEFADVLAMGTDVGVQESMFKFVDRETGRMLALRADITPQIARVVATRLREEPKPVRLAYVTNVFRHDEPQMSHYREFYQAGVELIGLEKPEAEVEVIAMTIEGLRALGLDRFQIDLGHPDFFRGLLEEASADTGRRRALRDALARKDASTLERLVRELAPAPHVAEALLALPTLFGREIVLERAGRYAQNARSARAVENLAEVYRLLRIYGLADSVLLDLGEVRGFDYYSGLYFEAYVSGFGAALAAGGRYDDMLGRFGYDCPAVGFAFDVARALAIMETQQVSVELPGPDFFIIDFTPEKTVALSLARRLRDLGASVARDIISRGLEESVEYARAQRVRHVLVVGSPRTGASELLALDLKRGDERTLSVADVLADPAKCFEGVGGQRHV
;
A
#
# COMPACT_ATOMS: atom_id res chain seq x y z
N MET A 1 35.40 10.68 -4.62
CA MET A 1 34.70 9.44 -5.01
C MET A 1 34.33 8.67 -3.75
N LYS A 2 33.06 8.28 -3.57
CA LYS A 2 32.69 7.36 -2.47
C LYS A 2 33.34 6.00 -2.74
N PRO A 3 33.83 5.27 -1.72
CA PRO A 3 34.38 3.93 -1.92
C PRO A 3 33.38 3.02 -2.63
N VAL A 4 33.82 2.17 -3.55
CA VAL A 4 32.94 1.26 -4.33
C VAL A 4 32.07 0.39 -3.39
N HIS A 5 32.61 0.00 -2.23
CA HIS A 5 31.90 -0.82 -1.24
C HIS A 5 30.78 -0.08 -0.45
N SER A 6 30.62 1.23 -0.62
CA SER A 6 29.56 2.03 0.02
C SER A 6 28.44 2.39 -0.95
N GLN A 7 28.48 1.91 -2.21
CA GLN A 7 27.48 2.21 -3.23
C GLN A 7 26.37 1.16 -3.19
N LEU A 8 25.11 1.63 -3.23
CA LEU A 8 23.95 0.78 -3.44
C LEU A 8 23.73 0.56 -4.94
N PRO A 9 23.17 -0.60 -5.35
CA PRO A 9 22.66 -0.76 -6.69
C PRO A 9 21.66 0.35 -7.04
N LYS A 10 21.65 0.77 -8.30
CA LYS A 10 20.67 1.77 -8.77
C LYS A 10 19.25 1.28 -8.51
N GLY A 11 18.45 2.12 -7.86
CA GLY A 11 17.05 1.79 -7.53
C GLY A 11 16.86 0.95 -6.27
N ALA A 12 17.93 0.60 -5.53
CA ALA A 12 17.83 0.06 -4.17
C ALA A 12 17.80 1.20 -3.14
N ARG A 13 17.07 0.99 -2.04
CA ARG A 13 16.93 1.96 -0.93
C ARG A 13 17.24 1.29 0.41
N ILE A 14 17.91 2.02 1.29
CA ILE A 14 18.01 1.69 2.71
C ILE A 14 17.01 2.57 3.46
N TYR A 15 16.21 1.97 4.31
CA TYR A 15 15.38 2.68 5.28
C TYR A 15 16.17 2.75 6.60
N LEU A 16 16.59 3.95 6.99
CA LEU A 16 17.20 4.20 8.28
C LEU A 16 16.17 4.02 9.41
N PRO A 17 16.57 3.92 10.70
CA PRO A 17 15.66 3.55 11.79
C PRO A 17 14.34 4.32 11.81
N ASP A 18 14.36 5.64 11.67
CA ASP A 18 13.14 6.46 11.66
C ASP A 18 12.30 6.24 10.40
N GLU A 19 12.94 6.09 9.24
CA GLU A 19 12.23 5.77 7.99
C GLU A 19 11.63 4.36 8.04
N ALA A 20 12.35 3.39 8.62
CA ALA A 20 11.87 2.03 8.83
C ALA A 20 10.66 2.00 9.78
N ALA A 21 10.70 2.79 10.86
CA ALA A 21 9.58 2.92 11.79
C ALA A 21 8.34 3.55 11.10
N ARG A 22 8.52 4.60 10.30
CA ARG A 22 7.43 5.20 9.51
C ARG A 22 6.87 4.21 8.49
N LYS A 23 7.74 3.44 7.83
CA LYS A 23 7.32 2.38 6.90
C LYS A 23 6.45 1.35 7.61
N ARG A 24 6.87 0.85 8.78
CA ARG A 24 6.09 -0.09 9.58
C ARG A 24 4.76 0.50 10.05
N TYR A 25 4.75 1.79 10.40
CA TYR A 25 3.51 2.48 10.72
C TYR A 25 2.51 2.44 9.55
N VAL A 26 2.95 2.79 8.33
CA VAL A 26 2.09 2.73 7.14
C VAL A 26 1.58 1.32 6.89
N GLU A 27 2.47 0.33 6.92
CA GLU A 27 2.13 -1.09 6.72
C GLU A 27 1.12 -1.58 7.77
N GLY A 28 1.37 -1.29 9.04
CA GLY A 28 0.49 -1.68 10.15
C GLY A 28 -0.89 -1.02 10.05
N ARG A 29 -0.95 0.29 9.75
CA ARG A 29 -2.23 1.00 9.58
C ARG A 29 -3.09 0.43 8.44
N LEU A 30 -2.47 0.07 7.32
CA LEU A 30 -3.17 -0.55 6.20
C LEU A 30 -3.64 -1.97 6.54
N LEU A 31 -2.78 -2.80 7.14
CA LEU A 31 -3.16 -4.14 7.59
C LEU A 31 -4.31 -4.12 8.61
N ASP A 32 -4.30 -3.15 9.53
CA ASP A 32 -5.41 -2.96 10.50
C ASP A 32 -6.73 -2.62 9.78
N VAL A 33 -6.68 -1.81 8.72
CA VAL A 33 -7.87 -1.55 7.88
C VAL A 33 -8.32 -2.86 7.24
N PHE A 34 -7.45 -3.58 6.56
CA PHE A 34 -7.79 -4.82 5.86
C PHE A 34 -8.34 -5.90 6.81
N ALA A 35 -7.75 -6.03 8.00
CA ALA A 35 -8.22 -6.97 9.02
C ALA A 35 -9.64 -6.64 9.51
N ARG A 36 -9.98 -5.34 9.68
CA ARG A 36 -11.35 -4.92 10.05
C ARG A 36 -12.39 -5.27 8.99
N TRP A 37 -12.00 -5.39 7.73
CA TRP A 37 -12.84 -5.85 6.62
C TRP A 37 -12.86 -7.39 6.48
N GLY A 38 -12.19 -8.13 7.39
CA GLY A 38 -12.17 -9.58 7.41
C GLY A 38 -11.17 -10.21 6.44
N TYR A 39 -10.20 -9.46 5.95
CA TYR A 39 -9.11 -9.98 5.11
C TYR A 39 -8.05 -10.65 5.98
N ARG A 40 -7.54 -11.79 5.51
CA ARG A 40 -6.47 -12.55 6.15
C ARG A 40 -5.17 -12.37 5.38
N GLU A 41 -4.07 -12.15 6.10
CA GLU A 41 -2.78 -11.96 5.47
C GLU A 41 -2.28 -13.26 4.82
N ILE A 42 -1.72 -13.11 3.62
CA ILE A 42 -1.00 -14.15 2.89
C ILE A 42 0.42 -13.70 2.59
N VAL A 43 1.37 -14.62 2.73
CA VAL A 43 2.77 -14.40 2.37
C VAL A 43 3.15 -15.35 1.24
N THR A 44 3.61 -14.81 0.12
CA THR A 44 4.08 -15.58 -1.04
C THR A 44 5.61 -15.48 -1.17
N PRO A 45 6.25 -16.42 -1.89
CA PRO A 45 7.70 -16.37 -2.13
C PRO A 45 8.11 -15.10 -2.89
N THR A 46 9.31 -14.58 -2.60
CA THR A 46 9.88 -13.43 -3.31
C THR A 46 10.21 -13.73 -4.77
N PHE A 47 10.50 -14.97 -5.11
CA PHE A 47 10.77 -15.42 -6.47
C PHE A 47 9.86 -16.59 -6.85
N GLU A 48 9.65 -16.76 -8.15
CA GLU A 48 8.79 -17.78 -8.73
C GLU A 48 9.38 -18.18 -10.09
N PHE A 49 8.87 -19.23 -10.70
CA PHE A 49 9.19 -19.51 -12.10
C PHE A 49 8.73 -18.37 -13.00
N ALA A 50 9.60 -17.92 -13.90
CA ALA A 50 9.33 -16.75 -14.74
C ALA A 50 8.11 -16.93 -15.65
N ASP A 51 7.86 -18.15 -16.13
CA ASP A 51 6.69 -18.53 -16.92
C ASP A 51 5.38 -18.42 -16.13
N VAL A 52 5.40 -18.77 -14.83
CA VAL A 52 4.25 -18.64 -13.94
C VAL A 52 3.89 -17.18 -13.71
N LEU A 53 4.88 -16.32 -13.42
CA LEU A 53 4.64 -14.88 -13.26
C LEU A 53 4.15 -14.24 -14.57
N ALA A 54 4.71 -14.67 -15.71
CA ALA A 54 4.33 -14.18 -17.02
C ALA A 54 2.87 -14.47 -17.38
N MET A 55 2.29 -15.58 -16.91
CA MET A 55 0.88 -15.88 -17.15
C MET A 55 -0.08 -14.86 -16.58
N GLY A 56 0.27 -14.19 -15.48
CA GLY A 56 -0.59 -13.22 -14.81
C GLY A 56 -0.27 -11.75 -15.08
N THR A 57 0.74 -11.46 -15.93
CA THR A 57 1.21 -10.08 -16.17
C THR A 57 1.11 -9.71 -17.64
N ASP A 58 1.04 -8.41 -17.92
CA ASP A 58 1.16 -7.89 -19.28
C ASP A 58 2.62 -7.93 -19.80
N VAL A 59 2.79 -7.71 -21.11
CA VAL A 59 4.10 -7.78 -21.76
C VAL A 59 5.11 -6.78 -21.17
N GLY A 60 4.66 -5.56 -20.85
CA GLY A 60 5.53 -4.54 -20.27
C GLY A 60 6.07 -4.93 -18.91
N VAL A 61 5.21 -5.51 -18.04
CA VAL A 61 5.64 -6.03 -16.74
C VAL A 61 6.57 -7.22 -16.91
N GLN A 62 6.31 -8.13 -17.87
CA GLN A 62 7.20 -9.28 -18.16
C GLN A 62 8.60 -8.85 -18.58
N GLU A 63 8.72 -7.79 -19.38
CA GLU A 63 10.00 -7.21 -19.82
C GLU A 63 10.75 -6.56 -18.66
N SER A 64 10.04 -6.02 -17.68
CA SER A 64 10.62 -5.37 -16.50
C SER A 64 11.04 -6.33 -15.37
N MET A 65 10.78 -7.63 -15.49
CA MET A 65 11.13 -8.62 -14.47
C MET A 65 12.64 -8.82 -14.32
N PHE A 66 13.13 -8.91 -13.09
CA PHE A 66 14.47 -9.42 -12.80
C PHE A 66 14.47 -10.93 -12.93
N LYS A 67 15.17 -11.47 -13.94
CA LYS A 67 15.24 -12.90 -14.23
C LYS A 67 16.62 -13.48 -13.92
N PHE A 68 16.67 -14.71 -13.42
CA PHE A 68 17.90 -15.45 -13.13
C PHE A 68 17.68 -16.96 -13.29
N VAL A 69 18.77 -17.70 -13.48
CA VAL A 69 18.71 -19.15 -13.70
C VAL A 69 18.80 -19.86 -12.35
N ASP A 70 17.87 -20.78 -12.09
CA ASP A 70 17.99 -21.74 -11.00
C ASP A 70 19.14 -22.74 -11.32
N ARG A 71 20.15 -22.76 -10.48
CA ARG A 71 21.35 -23.59 -10.70
C ARG A 71 21.09 -25.08 -10.54
N GLU A 72 20.05 -25.44 -9.80
CA GLU A 72 19.71 -26.85 -9.58
C GLU A 72 18.93 -27.45 -10.75
N THR A 73 17.94 -26.72 -11.25
CA THR A 73 17.01 -27.23 -12.27
C THR A 73 17.28 -26.68 -13.67
N GLY A 74 18.10 -25.65 -13.80
CA GLY A 74 18.33 -24.92 -15.05
C GLY A 74 17.13 -24.06 -15.52
N ARG A 75 16.04 -24.00 -14.76
CA ARG A 75 14.85 -23.23 -15.11
C ARG A 75 15.05 -21.74 -14.85
N MET A 76 14.34 -20.92 -15.60
CA MET A 76 14.31 -19.47 -15.39
C MET A 76 13.39 -19.11 -14.22
N LEU A 77 13.94 -18.42 -13.24
CA LEU A 77 13.24 -17.79 -12.13
C LEU A 77 13.14 -16.29 -12.36
N ALA A 78 12.18 -15.65 -11.73
CA ALA A 78 12.10 -14.19 -11.67
C ALA A 78 11.73 -13.71 -10.26
N LEU A 79 12.21 -12.53 -9.89
CA LEU A 79 11.66 -11.80 -8.75
C LEU A 79 10.26 -11.33 -9.11
N ARG A 80 9.32 -11.39 -8.16
CA ARG A 80 7.94 -10.95 -8.40
C ARG A 80 7.89 -9.46 -8.77
N ALA A 81 7.32 -9.18 -9.92
CA ALA A 81 7.06 -7.81 -10.38
C ALA A 81 5.67 -7.31 -9.96
N ASP A 82 4.80 -8.24 -9.56
CA ASP A 82 3.45 -8.03 -9.03
C ASP A 82 3.10 -9.24 -8.15
N ILE A 83 2.25 -9.03 -7.13
CA ILE A 83 1.83 -10.08 -6.20
C ILE A 83 0.59 -10.83 -6.70
N THR A 84 -0.32 -10.14 -7.40
CA THR A 84 -1.62 -10.66 -7.83
C THR A 84 -1.52 -11.99 -8.60
N PRO A 85 -0.57 -12.19 -9.55
CA PRO A 85 -0.42 -13.48 -10.23
C PRO A 85 -0.08 -14.64 -9.30
N GLN A 86 0.71 -14.39 -8.26
CA GLN A 86 1.04 -15.42 -7.28
C GLN A 86 -0.18 -15.79 -6.43
N ILE A 87 -0.98 -14.79 -6.02
CA ILE A 87 -2.22 -15.02 -5.26
C ILE A 87 -3.23 -15.77 -6.12
N ALA A 88 -3.41 -15.36 -7.39
CA ALA A 88 -4.29 -16.04 -8.34
C ALA A 88 -3.91 -17.52 -8.48
N ARG A 89 -2.61 -17.83 -8.64
CA ARG A 89 -2.10 -19.21 -8.68
C ARG A 89 -2.39 -19.97 -7.38
N VAL A 90 -2.14 -19.35 -6.22
CA VAL A 90 -2.37 -19.99 -4.92
C VAL A 90 -3.85 -20.32 -4.74
N VAL A 91 -4.75 -19.38 -5.08
CA VAL A 91 -6.19 -19.63 -4.99
C VAL A 91 -6.63 -20.71 -5.95
N ALA A 92 -6.19 -20.67 -7.21
CA ALA A 92 -6.54 -21.68 -8.21
C ALA A 92 -6.05 -23.10 -7.85
N THR A 93 -4.97 -23.22 -7.08
CA THR A 93 -4.34 -24.52 -6.79
C THR A 93 -4.50 -25.02 -5.35
N ARG A 94 -4.54 -24.10 -4.36
CA ARG A 94 -4.52 -24.48 -2.94
C ARG A 94 -5.75 -24.02 -2.14
N LEU A 95 -6.44 -22.96 -2.60
CA LEU A 95 -7.61 -22.39 -1.93
C LEU A 95 -8.88 -22.51 -2.78
N ARG A 96 -8.85 -23.41 -3.78
CA ARG A 96 -9.98 -23.61 -4.69
C ARG A 96 -11.26 -24.00 -3.97
N GLU A 97 -11.14 -24.89 -2.98
CA GLU A 97 -12.26 -25.43 -2.20
C GLU A 97 -12.67 -24.54 -1.00
N GLU A 98 -11.92 -23.44 -0.75
CA GLU A 98 -12.30 -22.50 0.32
C GLU A 98 -13.65 -21.84 0.01
N PRO A 99 -14.50 -21.61 1.02
CA PRO A 99 -15.74 -20.87 0.86
C PRO A 99 -15.53 -19.49 0.22
N LYS A 100 -16.36 -19.14 -0.76
CA LYS A 100 -16.29 -17.85 -1.45
C LYS A 100 -17.20 -16.80 -0.77
N PRO A 101 -16.79 -15.54 -0.78
CA PRO A 101 -15.57 -14.99 -1.35
C PRO A 101 -14.34 -15.23 -0.47
N VAL A 102 -13.19 -15.50 -1.10
CA VAL A 102 -11.88 -15.55 -0.43
C VAL A 102 -11.34 -14.13 -0.30
N ARG A 103 -10.98 -13.72 0.91
CA ARG A 103 -10.43 -12.39 1.23
C ARG A 103 -8.99 -12.51 1.70
N LEU A 104 -8.06 -12.02 0.90
CA LEU A 104 -6.62 -12.07 1.18
C LEU A 104 -6.02 -10.68 1.19
N ALA A 105 -5.15 -10.42 2.17
CA ALA A 105 -4.38 -9.18 2.28
C ALA A 105 -2.88 -9.49 2.23
N TYR A 106 -2.09 -8.51 1.83
CA TYR A 106 -0.64 -8.65 1.80
C TYR A 106 0.08 -7.32 2.03
N VAL A 107 1.30 -7.43 2.59
CA VAL A 107 2.31 -6.38 2.54
C VAL A 107 3.61 -7.01 2.08
N THR A 108 4.10 -6.59 0.93
CA THR A 108 5.28 -7.24 0.34
C THR A 108 6.05 -6.31 -0.60
N ASN A 109 7.33 -6.63 -0.83
CA ASN A 109 8.12 -5.97 -1.85
C ASN A 109 7.87 -6.59 -3.23
N VAL A 110 7.98 -5.76 -4.27
CA VAL A 110 7.99 -6.13 -5.68
C VAL A 110 9.18 -5.50 -6.38
N PHE A 111 9.59 -6.07 -7.52
CA PHE A 111 10.83 -5.73 -8.19
C PHE A 111 10.60 -5.49 -9.68
N ARG A 112 10.94 -4.29 -10.18
CA ARG A 112 10.85 -3.94 -11.60
C ARG A 112 12.13 -3.27 -12.08
N HIS A 113 12.62 -3.69 -13.25
CA HIS A 113 13.88 -3.19 -13.79
C HIS A 113 13.78 -1.75 -14.27
N ASP A 114 12.69 -1.39 -14.94
CA ASP A 114 12.45 -0.06 -15.50
C ASP A 114 11.02 0.39 -15.19
N GLU A 115 10.88 1.43 -14.34
CA GLU A 115 9.73 2.31 -14.30
C GLU A 115 10.21 3.75 -14.41
N PRO A 116 10.34 4.29 -15.64
CA PRO A 116 10.84 5.65 -15.86
C PRO A 116 9.93 6.76 -15.30
N GLN A 117 8.67 6.45 -15.00
CA GLN A 117 7.65 7.47 -14.72
C GLN A 117 7.09 7.46 -13.30
N MET A 118 7.26 6.39 -12.48
CA MET A 118 6.50 6.27 -11.23
C MET A 118 7.31 6.14 -9.94
N SER A 119 8.45 5.50 -9.95
CA SER A 119 9.40 5.54 -8.84
C SER A 119 10.83 5.39 -9.36
N HIS A 120 11.80 6.05 -8.68
CA HIS A 120 13.22 5.84 -8.98
C HIS A 120 13.74 4.52 -8.40
N TYR A 121 12.85 3.73 -7.75
CA TYR A 121 13.20 2.51 -7.04
C TYR A 121 12.83 1.28 -7.87
N ARG A 122 13.75 0.32 -7.91
CA ARG A 122 13.56 -1.00 -8.53
C ARG A 122 12.97 -2.03 -7.56
N GLU A 123 13.07 -1.76 -6.28
CA GLU A 123 12.40 -2.47 -5.20
C GLU A 123 11.48 -1.49 -4.48
N PHE A 124 10.19 -1.80 -4.41
CA PHE A 124 9.20 -1.03 -3.68
C PHE A 124 8.21 -1.96 -2.98
N TYR A 125 7.49 -1.43 -2.01
CA TYR A 125 6.55 -2.21 -1.19
C TYR A 125 5.12 -1.90 -1.59
N GLN A 126 4.34 -2.96 -1.76
CA GLN A 126 2.89 -2.91 -1.95
C GLN A 126 2.18 -3.40 -0.69
N ALA A 127 1.10 -2.72 -0.31
CA ALA A 127 0.12 -3.19 0.67
C ALA A 127 -1.24 -3.26 -0.04
N GLY A 128 -1.85 -4.42 -0.09
CA GLY A 128 -3.07 -4.60 -0.89
C GLY A 128 -3.92 -5.77 -0.48
N VAL A 129 -5.02 -5.95 -1.19
CA VAL A 129 -5.99 -7.01 -0.97
C VAL A 129 -6.47 -7.61 -2.29
N GLU A 130 -6.91 -8.88 -2.21
CA GLU A 130 -7.58 -9.59 -3.29
C GLU A 130 -8.87 -10.23 -2.76
N LEU A 131 -9.99 -9.91 -3.41
CA LEU A 131 -11.32 -10.47 -3.17
C LEU A 131 -11.67 -11.37 -4.34
N ILE A 132 -11.82 -12.67 -4.08
CA ILE A 132 -11.92 -13.68 -5.13
C ILE A 132 -13.21 -14.49 -4.95
N GLY A 133 -13.97 -14.64 -6.03
CA GLY A 133 -15.18 -15.44 -6.06
C GLY A 133 -16.49 -14.65 -5.90
N LEU A 134 -16.48 -13.34 -6.18
CA LEU A 134 -17.68 -12.51 -6.19
C LEU A 134 -17.74 -11.68 -7.49
N GLU A 135 -18.76 -11.95 -8.32
CA GLU A 135 -18.98 -11.25 -9.59
C GLU A 135 -19.72 -9.92 -9.43
N LYS A 136 -20.47 -9.76 -8.35
CA LYS A 136 -21.37 -8.61 -8.13
C LYS A 136 -20.62 -7.29 -7.90
N PRO A 137 -21.23 -6.13 -8.25
CA PRO A 137 -20.66 -4.79 -8.04
C PRO A 137 -20.28 -4.47 -6.59
N GLU A 138 -20.85 -5.17 -5.61
CA GLU A 138 -20.49 -5.05 -4.21
C GLU A 138 -19.01 -5.38 -3.94
N ALA A 139 -18.39 -6.21 -4.80
CA ALA A 139 -16.97 -6.53 -4.69
C ALA A 139 -16.09 -5.31 -5.00
N GLU A 140 -16.39 -4.58 -6.07
CA GLU A 140 -15.70 -3.34 -6.42
C GLU A 140 -15.91 -2.27 -5.35
N VAL A 141 -17.15 -2.15 -4.87
CA VAL A 141 -17.48 -1.19 -3.79
C VAL A 141 -16.69 -1.48 -2.52
N GLU A 142 -16.55 -2.77 -2.12
CA GLU A 142 -15.79 -3.19 -0.95
C GLU A 142 -14.33 -2.74 -1.05
N VAL A 143 -13.66 -3.00 -2.17
CA VAL A 143 -12.24 -2.65 -2.35
C VAL A 143 -12.03 -1.14 -2.50
N ILE A 144 -12.95 -0.40 -3.14
CA ILE A 144 -12.89 1.06 -3.24
C ILE A 144 -13.10 1.70 -1.86
N ALA A 145 -14.10 1.26 -1.10
CA ALA A 145 -14.37 1.77 0.24
C ALA A 145 -13.17 1.52 1.17
N MET A 146 -12.57 0.35 1.10
CA MET A 146 -11.38 0.01 1.87
C MET A 146 -10.16 0.84 1.46
N THR A 147 -9.99 1.16 0.17
CA THR A 147 -8.96 2.09 -0.30
C THR A 147 -9.15 3.47 0.33
N ILE A 148 -10.38 4.00 0.35
CA ILE A 148 -10.71 5.28 0.98
C ILE A 148 -10.44 5.26 2.49
N GLU A 149 -10.81 4.18 3.19
CA GLU A 149 -10.49 4.02 4.60
C GLU A 149 -8.98 3.95 4.86
N GLY A 150 -8.23 3.26 3.99
CA GLY A 150 -6.79 3.21 4.04
C GLY A 150 -6.14 4.59 3.91
N LEU A 151 -6.57 5.40 2.95
CA LEU A 151 -6.10 6.79 2.79
C LEU A 151 -6.35 7.61 4.07
N ARG A 152 -7.57 7.56 4.62
CA ARG A 152 -7.94 8.25 5.86
C ARG A 152 -7.14 7.75 7.06
N ALA A 153 -6.91 6.44 7.16
CA ALA A 153 -6.11 5.83 8.23
C ALA A 153 -4.64 6.29 8.20
N LEU A 154 -4.13 6.69 7.03
CA LEU A 154 -2.82 7.30 6.86
C LEU A 154 -2.82 8.82 7.10
N GLY A 155 -3.96 9.43 7.46
CA GLY A 155 -4.10 10.88 7.66
C GLY A 155 -4.14 11.68 6.35
N LEU A 156 -4.51 11.05 5.25
CA LEU A 156 -4.62 11.67 3.94
C LEU A 156 -6.08 11.97 3.64
N ASP A 157 -6.52 13.23 3.83
CA ASP A 157 -7.93 13.63 3.69
C ASP A 157 -8.25 14.26 2.34
N ARG A 158 -7.25 14.78 1.62
CA ARG A 158 -7.42 15.43 0.31
C ARG A 158 -7.00 14.50 -0.81
N PHE A 159 -7.92 13.65 -1.21
CA PHE A 159 -7.72 12.65 -2.27
C PHE A 159 -8.95 12.57 -3.18
N GLN A 160 -8.78 11.89 -4.30
CA GLN A 160 -9.79 11.59 -5.30
C GLN A 160 -9.60 10.16 -5.80
N ILE A 161 -10.68 9.44 -5.99
CA ILE A 161 -10.71 8.13 -6.64
C ILE A 161 -11.28 8.30 -8.04
N ASP A 162 -10.50 8.01 -9.06
CA ASP A 162 -10.95 8.01 -10.45
C ASP A 162 -11.37 6.60 -10.82
N LEU A 163 -12.61 6.44 -11.30
CA LEU A 163 -13.19 5.16 -11.73
C LEU A 163 -13.33 5.13 -13.26
N GLY A 164 -12.83 4.07 -13.87
CA GLY A 164 -12.96 3.80 -15.28
C GLY A 164 -13.50 2.39 -15.56
N HIS A 165 -13.92 2.14 -16.79
CA HIS A 165 -14.34 0.81 -17.22
C HIS A 165 -13.86 0.53 -18.65
N PRO A 166 -12.81 -0.31 -18.83
CA PRO A 166 -12.22 -0.58 -20.14
C PRO A 166 -13.20 -1.09 -21.18
N ASP A 167 -14.25 -1.80 -20.76
CA ASP A 167 -15.23 -2.37 -21.68
C ASP A 167 -16.10 -1.32 -22.36
N PHE A 168 -16.20 -0.11 -21.80
CA PHE A 168 -16.84 0.98 -22.52
C PHE A 168 -16.09 1.29 -23.82
N PHE A 169 -14.78 1.48 -23.73
CA PHE A 169 -13.93 1.74 -24.90
C PHE A 169 -13.76 0.51 -25.78
N ARG A 170 -13.62 -0.70 -25.21
CA ARG A 170 -13.53 -1.96 -26.00
C ARG A 170 -14.78 -2.17 -26.86
N GLY A 171 -15.97 -1.90 -26.31
CA GLY A 171 -17.23 -2.00 -27.07
C GLY A 171 -17.26 -1.05 -28.25
N LEU A 172 -16.81 0.19 -28.09
CA LEU A 172 -16.70 1.15 -29.19
C LEU A 172 -15.69 0.71 -30.27
N LEU A 173 -14.53 0.15 -29.85
CA LEU A 173 -13.53 -0.37 -30.78
C LEU A 173 -14.01 -1.61 -31.55
N GLU A 174 -14.80 -2.47 -30.95
CA GLU A 174 -15.43 -3.63 -31.60
C GLU A 174 -16.46 -3.17 -32.63
N GLU A 175 -17.34 -2.26 -32.25
CA GLU A 175 -18.34 -1.69 -33.14
C GLU A 175 -17.72 -0.93 -34.32
N ALA A 176 -16.60 -0.22 -34.08
CA ALA A 176 -15.79 0.43 -35.11
C ALA A 176 -15.04 -0.55 -36.03
N SER A 177 -15.09 -1.86 -35.74
CA SER A 177 -14.30 -2.88 -36.44
C SER A 177 -12.81 -2.57 -36.53
N ALA A 178 -12.26 -1.90 -35.49
CA ALA A 178 -10.86 -1.51 -35.43
C ALA A 178 -9.95 -2.73 -35.32
N ASP A 179 -8.94 -2.84 -36.19
CA ASP A 179 -7.89 -3.84 -36.10
C ASP A 179 -6.94 -3.57 -34.91
N THR A 180 -6.08 -4.53 -34.57
CA THR A 180 -5.17 -4.44 -33.43
C THR A 180 -4.27 -3.21 -33.46
N GLY A 181 -3.77 -2.83 -34.64
CA GLY A 181 -2.89 -1.65 -34.79
C GLY A 181 -3.64 -0.33 -34.52
N ARG A 182 -4.86 -0.21 -35.07
CA ARG A 182 -5.72 0.96 -34.85
C ARG A 182 -6.21 1.04 -33.40
N ARG A 183 -6.58 -0.10 -32.77
CA ARG A 183 -6.92 -0.15 -31.34
C ARG A 183 -5.79 0.41 -30.46
N ARG A 184 -4.57 -0.04 -30.73
CA ARG A 184 -3.38 0.44 -30.02
C ARG A 184 -3.14 1.94 -30.24
N ALA A 185 -3.21 2.42 -31.48
CA ALA A 185 -3.02 3.83 -31.80
C ALA A 185 -4.06 4.74 -31.15
N LEU A 186 -5.35 4.35 -31.15
CA LEU A 186 -6.42 5.08 -30.48
C LEU A 186 -6.23 5.11 -28.96
N ARG A 187 -5.88 3.98 -28.36
CA ARG A 187 -5.57 3.90 -26.94
C ARG A 187 -4.39 4.81 -26.57
N ASP A 188 -3.31 4.78 -27.35
CA ASP A 188 -2.11 5.57 -27.09
C ASP A 188 -2.38 7.07 -27.25
N ALA A 189 -3.28 7.48 -28.16
CA ALA A 189 -3.72 8.87 -28.31
C ALA A 189 -4.56 9.32 -27.10
N LEU A 190 -5.48 8.48 -26.62
CA LEU A 190 -6.28 8.74 -25.42
C LEU A 190 -5.40 8.84 -24.17
N ALA A 191 -4.47 7.90 -23.97
CA ALA A 191 -3.57 7.88 -22.82
C ALA A 191 -2.69 9.15 -22.73
N ARG A 192 -2.32 9.72 -23.89
CA ARG A 192 -1.58 10.99 -23.98
C ARG A 192 -2.47 12.23 -23.98
N LYS A 193 -3.79 12.07 -23.97
CA LYS A 193 -4.78 13.14 -24.13
C LYS A 193 -4.55 13.97 -25.39
N ASP A 194 -4.06 13.32 -26.48
CA ASP A 194 -3.78 13.93 -27.77
C ASP A 194 -5.03 13.95 -28.65
N ALA A 195 -5.84 15.00 -28.47
CA ALA A 195 -7.10 15.18 -29.19
C ALA A 195 -6.91 15.23 -30.70
N SER A 196 -5.83 15.86 -31.19
CA SER A 196 -5.60 16.01 -32.64
C SER A 196 -5.27 14.67 -33.30
N THR A 197 -4.46 13.84 -32.67
CA THR A 197 -4.17 12.49 -33.14
C THR A 197 -5.44 11.61 -33.05
N LEU A 198 -6.22 11.74 -31.98
CA LEU A 198 -7.49 11.00 -31.85
C LEU A 198 -8.46 11.34 -32.98
N GLU A 199 -8.67 12.63 -33.27
CA GLU A 199 -9.54 13.09 -34.38
C GLU A 199 -9.08 12.55 -35.73
N ARG A 200 -7.77 12.59 -36.02
CA ARG A 200 -7.22 12.05 -37.25
C ARG A 200 -7.45 10.54 -37.36
N LEU A 201 -7.16 9.78 -36.30
CA LEU A 201 -7.34 8.33 -36.28
C LEU A 201 -8.82 7.93 -36.45
N VAL A 202 -9.74 8.63 -35.80
CA VAL A 202 -11.20 8.39 -35.97
C VAL A 202 -11.64 8.68 -37.39
N ARG A 203 -11.15 9.76 -38.01
CA ARG A 203 -11.45 10.09 -39.42
C ARG A 203 -10.90 9.03 -40.38
N GLU A 204 -9.69 8.53 -40.16
CA GLU A 204 -9.08 7.45 -40.97
C GLU A 204 -9.79 6.10 -40.78
N LEU A 205 -10.31 5.83 -39.60
CA LEU A 205 -11.07 4.63 -39.28
C LEU A 205 -12.45 4.66 -39.96
N ALA A 206 -13.01 5.86 -40.12
CA ALA A 206 -14.33 6.12 -40.69
C ALA A 206 -15.44 5.20 -40.14
N PRO A 207 -15.63 5.08 -38.84
CA PRO A 207 -16.67 4.23 -38.25
C PRO A 207 -18.05 4.86 -38.45
N ALA A 208 -19.11 4.16 -38.03
CA ALA A 208 -20.44 4.73 -38.03
C ALA A 208 -20.49 6.07 -37.26
N PRO A 209 -21.31 7.05 -37.66
CA PRO A 209 -21.29 8.40 -37.09
C PRO A 209 -21.42 8.46 -35.58
N HIS A 210 -22.29 7.65 -34.97
CA HIS A 210 -22.47 7.59 -33.53
C HIS A 210 -21.22 7.04 -32.77
N VAL A 211 -20.50 6.09 -33.41
CA VAL A 211 -19.23 5.56 -32.85
C VAL A 211 -18.11 6.60 -32.94
N ALA A 212 -18.04 7.33 -34.06
CA ALA A 212 -17.10 8.43 -34.22
C ALA A 212 -17.32 9.49 -33.13
N GLU A 213 -18.58 9.89 -32.93
CA GLU A 213 -18.96 10.86 -31.89
C GLU A 213 -18.57 10.35 -30.47
N ALA A 214 -18.86 9.08 -30.16
CA ALA A 214 -18.53 8.45 -28.90
C ALA A 214 -17.00 8.44 -28.64
N LEU A 215 -16.18 8.03 -29.64
CA LEU A 215 -14.73 8.00 -29.53
C LEU A 215 -14.14 9.40 -29.31
N LEU A 216 -14.67 10.42 -29.99
CA LEU A 216 -14.23 11.80 -29.83
C LEU A 216 -14.70 12.42 -28.52
N ALA A 217 -15.79 11.93 -27.93
CA ALA A 217 -16.30 12.40 -26.64
C ALA A 217 -15.51 11.85 -25.45
N LEU A 218 -14.80 10.71 -25.58
CA LEU A 218 -14.08 10.03 -24.49
C LEU A 218 -13.22 10.96 -23.63
N PRO A 219 -12.36 11.85 -24.19
CA PRO A 219 -11.53 12.75 -23.38
C PRO A 219 -12.33 13.72 -22.49
N THR A 220 -13.63 13.89 -22.75
CA THR A 220 -14.54 14.78 -22.01
C THR A 220 -15.53 14.04 -21.13
N LEU A 221 -15.55 12.71 -21.16
CA LEU A 221 -16.43 11.87 -20.34
C LEU A 221 -15.80 11.63 -18.97
N PHE A 222 -15.50 12.71 -18.25
CA PHE A 222 -15.05 12.67 -16.87
C PHE A 222 -15.88 13.62 -16.00
N GLY A 223 -16.00 13.29 -14.70
CA GLY A 223 -16.75 14.07 -13.73
C GLY A 223 -17.55 13.19 -12.76
N ARG A 224 -18.61 13.76 -12.20
CA ARG A 224 -19.51 13.07 -11.28
C ARG A 224 -20.65 12.37 -12.04
N GLU A 225 -21.73 12.04 -11.34
CA GLU A 225 -22.88 11.25 -11.81
C GLU A 225 -23.42 11.62 -13.22
N ILE A 226 -23.37 12.91 -13.60
CA ILE A 226 -23.79 13.38 -14.92
C ILE A 226 -23.04 12.67 -16.08
N VAL A 227 -21.86 12.16 -15.83
CA VAL A 227 -21.08 11.40 -16.83
C VAL A 227 -21.78 10.12 -17.24
N LEU A 228 -22.50 9.46 -16.31
CA LEU A 228 -23.26 8.23 -16.61
C LEU A 228 -24.39 8.47 -17.62
N GLU A 229 -25.11 9.57 -17.48
CA GLU A 229 -26.16 9.94 -18.46
C GLU A 229 -25.56 10.23 -19.84
N ARG A 230 -24.43 10.96 -19.87
CA ARG A 230 -23.71 11.27 -21.12
C ARG A 230 -23.16 10.01 -21.77
N ALA A 231 -22.53 9.13 -21.00
CA ALA A 231 -21.98 7.86 -21.48
C ALA A 231 -23.10 6.93 -21.99
N GLY A 232 -24.25 6.89 -21.33
CA GLY A 232 -25.42 6.10 -21.75
C GLY A 232 -25.90 6.44 -23.15
N ARG A 233 -25.75 7.70 -23.62
CA ARG A 233 -26.11 8.10 -24.98
C ARG A 233 -25.20 7.48 -26.05
N TYR A 234 -23.95 7.18 -25.68
CA TYR A 234 -22.94 6.59 -26.56
C TYR A 234 -22.84 5.06 -26.43
N ALA A 235 -23.41 4.47 -25.39
CA ALA A 235 -23.35 3.04 -25.10
C ALA A 235 -24.39 2.26 -25.89
N GLN A 236 -24.30 2.24 -27.24
CA GLN A 236 -25.30 1.62 -28.12
C GLN A 236 -25.06 0.12 -28.35
N ASN A 237 -23.87 -0.39 -28.05
CA ASN A 237 -23.60 -1.83 -28.07
C ASN A 237 -23.70 -2.44 -26.67
N ALA A 238 -23.97 -3.75 -26.61
CA ALA A 238 -24.22 -4.47 -25.36
C ALA A 238 -23.02 -4.43 -24.37
N ARG A 239 -21.76 -4.35 -24.87
CA ARG A 239 -20.57 -4.32 -24.03
C ARG A 239 -20.41 -2.98 -23.33
N SER A 240 -20.51 -1.90 -24.09
CA SER A 240 -20.45 -0.53 -23.54
C SER A 240 -21.64 -0.24 -22.61
N ALA A 241 -22.84 -0.75 -22.93
CA ALA A 241 -24.03 -0.59 -22.09
C ALA A 241 -23.83 -1.25 -20.72
N ARG A 242 -23.38 -2.51 -20.68
CA ARG A 242 -23.08 -3.21 -19.41
C ARG A 242 -22.00 -2.50 -18.59
N ALA A 243 -21.00 -1.90 -19.24
CA ALA A 243 -19.96 -1.12 -18.55
C ALA A 243 -20.55 0.11 -17.85
N VAL A 244 -21.45 0.84 -18.50
CA VAL A 244 -22.13 2.00 -17.91
C VAL A 244 -23.08 1.57 -16.80
N GLU A 245 -23.82 0.48 -16.96
CA GLU A 245 -24.71 -0.09 -15.93
C GLU A 245 -23.91 -0.50 -14.68
N ASN A 246 -22.77 -1.18 -14.84
CA ASN A 246 -21.89 -1.55 -13.72
C ASN A 246 -21.37 -0.30 -12.98
N LEU A 247 -20.85 0.70 -13.71
CA LEU A 247 -20.39 1.96 -13.10
C LEU A 247 -21.53 2.69 -12.37
N ALA A 248 -22.74 2.70 -12.93
CA ALA A 248 -23.90 3.33 -12.30
C ALA A 248 -24.26 2.63 -10.99
N GLU A 249 -24.26 1.30 -10.96
CA GLU A 249 -24.56 0.53 -9.75
C GLU A 249 -23.46 0.70 -8.69
N VAL A 250 -22.18 0.62 -9.06
CA VAL A 250 -21.06 0.89 -8.14
C VAL A 250 -21.17 2.32 -7.57
N TYR A 251 -21.39 3.33 -8.41
CA TYR A 251 -21.54 4.71 -7.96
C TYR A 251 -22.73 4.89 -7.01
N ARG A 252 -23.88 4.24 -7.31
CA ARG A 252 -25.07 4.24 -6.45
C ARG A 252 -24.77 3.63 -5.06
N LEU A 253 -24.04 2.51 -5.02
CA LEU A 253 -23.64 1.85 -3.76
C LEU A 253 -22.64 2.71 -2.97
N LEU A 254 -21.65 3.31 -3.63
CA LEU A 254 -20.71 4.23 -2.99
C LEU A 254 -21.42 5.47 -2.40
N ARG A 255 -22.50 5.94 -3.05
CA ARG A 255 -23.34 7.01 -2.51
C ARG A 255 -24.06 6.59 -1.22
N ILE A 256 -24.56 5.35 -1.15
CA ILE A 256 -25.16 4.80 0.08
C ILE A 256 -24.13 4.72 1.21
N TYR A 257 -22.88 4.39 0.89
CA TYR A 257 -21.76 4.42 1.83
C TYR A 257 -21.33 5.85 2.23
N GLY A 258 -21.85 6.90 1.59
CA GLY A 258 -21.40 8.29 1.81
C GLY A 258 -20.02 8.58 1.25
N LEU A 259 -19.56 7.86 0.23
CA LEU A 259 -18.23 7.95 -0.35
C LEU A 259 -18.20 8.60 -1.75
N ALA A 260 -19.35 8.86 -2.36
CA ALA A 260 -19.46 9.37 -3.73
C ALA A 260 -18.76 10.73 -3.93
N ASP A 261 -18.64 11.55 -2.89
CA ASP A 261 -17.95 12.84 -2.97
C ASP A 261 -16.44 12.72 -3.22
N SER A 262 -15.85 11.59 -2.88
CA SER A 262 -14.44 11.28 -3.12
C SER A 262 -14.18 10.64 -4.49
N VAL A 263 -15.23 10.44 -5.32
CA VAL A 263 -15.17 9.64 -6.53
C VAL A 263 -15.47 10.48 -7.76
N LEU A 264 -14.65 10.32 -8.80
CA LEU A 264 -14.92 10.77 -10.16
C LEU A 264 -14.96 9.60 -11.13
N LEU A 265 -15.77 9.75 -12.15
CA LEU A 265 -15.85 8.81 -13.27
C LEU A 265 -15.00 9.35 -14.42
N ASP A 266 -14.13 8.52 -14.99
CA ASP A 266 -13.32 8.84 -16.19
C ASP A 266 -13.38 7.68 -17.18
N LEU A 267 -14.21 7.82 -18.20
CA LEU A 267 -14.36 6.83 -19.28
C LEU A 267 -13.31 6.99 -20.38
N GLY A 268 -12.56 8.07 -20.36
CA GLY A 268 -11.42 8.32 -21.25
C GLY A 268 -10.10 7.79 -20.72
N GLU A 269 -10.07 7.33 -19.47
CA GLU A 269 -8.87 6.71 -18.90
C GLU A 269 -8.74 5.28 -19.43
N VAL A 270 -7.59 4.97 -20.02
CA VAL A 270 -7.31 3.68 -20.67
C VAL A 270 -6.10 2.95 -20.09
N ARG A 271 -5.57 3.39 -18.96
CA ARG A 271 -4.51 2.69 -18.24
C ARG A 271 -5.04 1.35 -17.73
N GLY A 272 -4.17 0.35 -17.70
CA GLY A 272 -4.57 -1.00 -17.29
C GLY A 272 -5.53 -1.72 -18.25
N PHE A 273 -5.74 -1.20 -19.46
CA PHE A 273 -6.65 -1.74 -20.47
C PHE A 273 -6.42 -3.23 -20.76
N ASP A 274 -5.18 -3.70 -20.78
CA ASP A 274 -4.84 -5.10 -21.07
C ASP A 274 -4.87 -6.00 -19.81
N TYR A 275 -4.96 -5.42 -18.61
CA TYR A 275 -4.94 -6.13 -17.33
C TYR A 275 -6.34 -6.35 -16.75
N TYR A 276 -7.16 -5.29 -16.69
CA TYR A 276 -8.47 -5.33 -16.06
C TYR A 276 -9.56 -5.84 -17.01
N SER A 277 -10.39 -6.77 -16.53
CA SER A 277 -11.57 -7.30 -17.27
C SER A 277 -12.84 -6.50 -17.04
N GLY A 278 -12.86 -5.62 -16.04
CA GLY A 278 -14.02 -4.81 -15.64
C GLY A 278 -13.60 -3.45 -15.09
N LEU A 279 -14.38 -2.91 -14.16
CA LEU A 279 -14.08 -1.65 -13.51
C LEU A 279 -12.64 -1.62 -12.94
N TYR A 280 -11.97 -0.51 -13.15
CA TYR A 280 -10.70 -0.20 -12.48
C TYR A 280 -10.76 1.18 -11.83
N PHE A 281 -9.85 1.42 -10.90
CA PHE A 281 -9.76 2.71 -10.23
C PHE A 281 -8.33 3.06 -9.83
N GLU A 282 -8.09 4.35 -9.70
CA GLU A 282 -6.85 4.93 -9.21
C GLU A 282 -7.14 5.96 -8.13
N ALA A 283 -6.33 5.94 -7.06
CA ALA A 283 -6.44 6.88 -5.95
C ALA A 283 -5.33 7.93 -6.06
N TYR A 284 -5.72 9.18 -6.24
CA TYR A 284 -4.82 10.32 -6.34
C TYR A 284 -4.91 11.18 -5.09
N VAL A 285 -3.77 11.64 -4.61
CA VAL A 285 -3.67 12.56 -3.47
C VAL A 285 -3.25 13.94 -3.97
N SER A 286 -3.90 14.99 -3.47
CA SER A 286 -3.65 16.37 -3.87
C SER A 286 -2.18 16.74 -3.70
N GLY A 287 -1.59 17.34 -4.74
CA GLY A 287 -0.18 17.76 -4.78
C GLY A 287 0.79 16.66 -5.19
N PHE A 288 0.32 15.47 -5.57
CA PHE A 288 1.16 14.37 -6.04
C PHE A 288 0.68 13.87 -7.41
N GLY A 289 1.58 13.87 -8.41
CA GLY A 289 1.22 13.62 -9.81
C GLY A 289 1.05 12.14 -10.22
N ALA A 290 1.10 11.20 -9.26
CA ALA A 290 0.97 9.77 -9.52
C ALA A 290 -0.04 9.13 -8.56
N ALA A 291 -0.72 8.08 -9.01
CA ALA A 291 -1.65 7.35 -8.16
C ALA A 291 -0.93 6.72 -6.96
N LEU A 292 -1.51 6.86 -5.76
CA LEU A 292 -1.02 6.24 -4.54
C LEU A 292 -1.47 4.79 -4.42
N ALA A 293 -2.68 4.50 -4.88
CA ALA A 293 -3.21 3.15 -4.96
C ALA A 293 -3.92 2.96 -6.30
N ALA A 294 -3.93 1.73 -6.78
CA ALA A 294 -4.65 1.33 -7.98
C ALA A 294 -5.24 -0.06 -7.80
N GLY A 295 -6.37 -0.31 -8.45
CA GLY A 295 -7.07 -1.58 -8.37
C GLY A 295 -8.15 -1.74 -9.42
N GLY A 296 -8.83 -2.88 -9.41
CA GLY A 296 -9.93 -3.18 -10.33
C GLY A 296 -10.18 -4.66 -10.46
N ARG A 297 -11.12 -5.01 -11.37
CA ARG A 297 -11.56 -6.38 -11.65
C ARG A 297 -10.68 -7.05 -12.71
N TYR A 298 -10.28 -8.30 -12.48
CA TYR A 298 -9.38 -9.08 -13.35
C TYR A 298 -9.79 -10.56 -13.42
N ASP A 299 -11.01 -10.82 -13.87
CA ASP A 299 -11.65 -12.15 -13.85
C ASP A 299 -10.91 -13.21 -14.70
N ASP A 300 -10.21 -12.78 -15.76
CA ASP A 300 -9.51 -13.69 -16.68
C ASP A 300 -8.22 -14.29 -16.08
N MET A 301 -7.72 -13.76 -14.95
CA MET A 301 -6.40 -14.13 -14.46
C MET A 301 -6.38 -15.54 -13.86
N LEU A 302 -7.37 -15.90 -13.05
CA LEU A 302 -7.41 -17.21 -12.41
C LEU A 302 -7.62 -18.34 -13.45
N GLY A 303 -8.35 -18.05 -14.54
CA GLY A 303 -8.55 -18.96 -15.67
C GLY A 303 -7.24 -19.42 -16.31
N ARG A 304 -6.21 -18.53 -16.33
CA ARG A 304 -4.87 -18.89 -16.82
C ARG A 304 -4.18 -19.97 -15.97
N PHE A 305 -4.61 -20.16 -14.73
CA PHE A 305 -4.18 -21.21 -13.80
C PHE A 305 -5.18 -22.38 -13.71
N GLY A 306 -6.16 -22.47 -14.65
CA GLY A 306 -7.12 -23.56 -14.74
C GLY A 306 -8.30 -23.46 -13.77
N TYR A 307 -8.62 -22.24 -13.30
CA TYR A 307 -9.75 -22.00 -12.39
C TYR A 307 -10.44 -20.67 -12.72
N ASP A 308 -11.49 -20.73 -13.56
CA ASP A 308 -12.28 -19.55 -13.88
C ASP A 308 -13.02 -19.06 -12.62
N CYS A 309 -12.66 -17.87 -12.16
CA CYS A 309 -13.21 -17.32 -10.94
C CYS A 309 -13.05 -15.79 -10.93
N PRO A 310 -14.12 -15.02 -10.68
CA PRO A 310 -14.06 -13.57 -10.67
C PRO A 310 -13.17 -13.06 -9.54
N ALA A 311 -12.43 -11.98 -9.81
CA ALA A 311 -11.52 -11.41 -8.87
C ALA A 311 -11.42 -9.89 -9.00
N VAL A 312 -11.29 -9.21 -7.87
CA VAL A 312 -11.07 -7.78 -7.76
C VAL A 312 -10.08 -7.52 -6.63
N GLY A 313 -9.19 -6.56 -6.80
CA GLY A 313 -8.21 -6.22 -5.76
C GLY A 313 -7.62 -4.84 -5.98
N PHE A 314 -6.78 -4.43 -5.06
CA PHE A 314 -6.01 -3.19 -5.18
C PHE A 314 -4.72 -3.25 -4.37
N ALA A 315 -3.80 -2.33 -4.68
CA ALA A 315 -2.58 -2.14 -3.92
C ALA A 315 -2.24 -0.67 -3.71
N PHE A 316 -1.77 -0.33 -2.50
CA PHE A 316 -1.05 0.91 -2.19
C PHE A 316 0.43 0.75 -2.50
N ASP A 317 1.05 1.82 -3.01
CA ASP A 317 2.51 1.97 -3.02
C ASP A 317 2.96 2.60 -1.69
N VAL A 318 3.61 1.80 -0.84
CA VAL A 318 4.04 2.22 0.50
C VAL A 318 5.12 3.31 0.43
N ALA A 319 5.99 3.29 -0.58
CA ALA A 319 7.02 4.32 -0.74
C ALA A 319 6.41 5.67 -1.11
N ARG A 320 5.39 5.67 -1.96
CA ARG A 320 4.61 6.87 -2.29
C ARG A 320 3.82 7.38 -1.10
N ALA A 321 3.19 6.48 -0.34
CA ALA A 321 2.48 6.85 0.87
C ALA A 321 3.40 7.63 1.83
N LEU A 322 4.61 7.13 2.05
CA LEU A 322 5.62 7.81 2.87
C LEU A 322 5.99 9.20 2.33
N ALA A 323 6.24 9.32 1.03
CA ALA A 323 6.60 10.59 0.40
C ALA A 323 5.46 11.62 0.47
N ILE A 324 4.21 11.18 0.29
CA ILE A 324 3.03 12.04 0.40
C ILE A 324 2.82 12.49 1.83
N MET A 325 2.89 11.58 2.81
CA MET A 325 2.76 11.90 4.24
C MET A 325 3.83 12.90 4.69
N GLU A 326 5.06 12.76 4.20
CA GLU A 326 6.14 13.71 4.48
C GLU A 326 5.84 15.09 3.87
N THR A 327 5.41 15.14 2.59
CA THR A 327 5.06 16.38 1.90
C THR A 327 3.87 17.10 2.56
N GLN A 328 2.89 16.35 3.05
CA GLN A 328 1.72 16.88 3.76
C GLN A 328 1.95 17.07 5.25
N GLN A 329 3.17 16.82 5.74
CA GLN A 329 3.55 16.96 7.14
C GLN A 329 2.65 16.15 8.09
N VAL A 330 2.19 14.97 7.67
CA VAL A 330 1.43 14.07 8.53
C VAL A 330 2.31 13.63 9.69
N SER A 331 1.88 13.96 10.90
CA SER A 331 2.64 13.62 12.11
C SER A 331 2.52 12.12 12.40
N VAL A 332 3.66 11.43 12.42
CA VAL A 332 3.76 10.04 12.88
C VAL A 332 4.59 10.05 14.16
N GLU A 333 3.98 9.68 15.26
CA GLU A 333 4.70 9.52 16.53
C GLU A 333 5.64 8.31 16.41
N LEU A 334 6.94 8.57 16.34
CA LEU A 334 7.94 7.51 16.29
C LEU A 334 8.31 7.11 17.72
N PRO A 335 8.11 5.84 18.10
CA PRO A 335 8.43 5.41 19.46
C PRO A 335 9.93 5.38 19.69
N GLY A 336 10.35 5.95 20.82
CA GLY A 336 11.62 5.67 21.46
C GLY A 336 11.49 4.51 22.44
N PRO A 337 12.59 4.12 23.11
CA PRO A 337 12.51 3.21 24.26
C PRO A 337 11.62 3.80 25.36
N ASP A 338 10.84 2.93 26.04
CA ASP A 338 10.01 3.39 27.17
C ASP A 338 10.90 3.83 28.32
N PHE A 339 11.98 3.08 28.55
CA PHE A 339 12.91 3.31 29.64
C PHE A 339 14.37 3.34 29.19
N PHE A 340 15.14 4.22 29.79
CA PHE A 340 16.59 4.25 29.72
C PHE A 340 17.17 4.24 31.15
N ILE A 341 17.96 3.22 31.48
CA ILE A 341 18.52 3.07 32.84
C ILE A 341 19.96 3.53 32.85
N ILE A 342 20.23 4.53 33.66
CA ILE A 342 21.55 5.04 34.00
C ILE A 342 21.94 4.45 35.35
N ASP A 343 23.13 3.88 35.46
CA ASP A 343 23.56 3.17 36.68
C ASP A 343 24.99 3.55 37.07
N PHE A 344 25.10 4.25 38.18
CA PHE A 344 26.36 4.66 38.75
C PHE A 344 26.92 3.68 39.79
N THR A 345 26.18 2.57 40.10
CA THR A 345 26.66 1.56 41.06
C THR A 345 27.68 0.62 40.43
N PRO A 346 28.69 0.17 41.17
CA PRO A 346 29.67 -0.81 40.66
C PRO A 346 29.04 -2.18 40.38
N GLU A 347 28.11 -2.62 41.20
CA GLU A 347 27.53 -3.98 41.22
C GLU A 347 26.52 -4.23 40.08
N LYS A 348 25.94 -3.18 39.54
CA LYS A 348 24.93 -3.24 38.45
C LYS A 348 23.67 -4.06 38.74
N THR A 349 23.52 -4.65 39.91
CA THR A 349 22.48 -5.62 40.26
C THR A 349 21.09 -5.02 40.14
N VAL A 350 20.88 -3.81 40.69
CA VAL A 350 19.57 -3.12 40.69
C VAL A 350 19.14 -2.79 39.25
N ALA A 351 20.04 -2.18 38.49
CA ALA A 351 19.76 -1.77 37.11
C ALA A 351 19.42 -2.97 36.18
N LEU A 352 20.14 -4.09 36.37
CA LEU A 352 19.89 -5.32 35.62
C LEU A 352 18.53 -5.93 35.98
N SER A 353 18.21 -5.95 37.29
CA SER A 353 16.89 -6.46 37.77
C SER A 353 15.74 -5.60 37.29
N LEU A 354 15.84 -4.29 37.35
CA LEU A 354 14.86 -3.33 36.81
C LEU A 354 14.67 -3.53 35.30
N ALA A 355 15.78 -3.58 34.54
CA ALA A 355 15.70 -3.78 33.09
C ALA A 355 14.99 -5.09 32.72
N ARG A 356 15.30 -6.16 33.43
CA ARG A 356 14.65 -7.46 33.24
C ARG A 356 13.16 -7.37 33.57
N ARG A 357 12.80 -6.88 34.76
CA ARG A 357 11.42 -6.79 35.22
C ARG A 357 10.54 -5.95 34.30
N LEU A 358 11.03 -4.81 33.84
CA LEU A 358 10.30 -3.94 32.89
C LEU A 358 10.12 -4.62 31.53
N ARG A 359 11.14 -5.33 31.02
CA ARG A 359 11.03 -6.09 29.77
C ARG A 359 10.05 -7.27 29.89
N ASP A 360 10.03 -7.97 31.02
CA ASP A 360 9.07 -9.05 31.29
C ASP A 360 7.62 -8.56 31.26
N LEU A 361 7.39 -7.25 31.47
CA LEU A 361 6.08 -6.59 31.34
C LEU A 361 5.86 -5.97 29.93
N GLY A 362 6.72 -6.27 28.96
CA GLY A 362 6.57 -5.81 27.57
C GLY A 362 7.12 -4.41 27.29
N ALA A 363 7.76 -3.73 28.27
CA ALA A 363 8.37 -2.43 28.05
C ALA A 363 9.70 -2.54 27.28
N SER A 364 9.98 -1.58 26.41
CA SER A 364 11.30 -1.44 25.77
C SER A 364 12.27 -0.72 26.70
N VAL A 365 13.38 -1.37 27.03
CA VAL A 365 14.34 -0.85 28.01
C VAL A 365 15.74 -0.89 27.43
N ALA A 366 16.36 0.28 27.30
CA ALA A 366 17.79 0.44 27.03
C ALA A 366 18.54 0.76 28.32
N ARG A 367 19.83 0.55 28.32
CA ARG A 367 20.72 0.90 29.45
C ARG A 367 21.88 1.74 28.96
N ASP A 368 22.31 2.70 29.77
CA ASP A 368 23.61 3.33 29.54
C ASP A 368 24.71 2.35 29.87
N ILE A 369 25.44 1.89 28.86
CA ILE A 369 26.56 0.97 28.97
C ILE A 369 27.89 1.68 28.72
N ILE A 370 27.84 2.99 28.49
CA ILE A 370 28.98 3.86 28.31
C ILE A 370 29.11 4.72 29.59
N SER A 371 30.32 4.91 30.06
CA SER A 371 30.55 5.75 31.25
C SER A 371 30.42 7.23 30.88
N ARG A 372 29.19 7.74 30.88
CA ARG A 372 28.85 9.16 30.72
C ARG A 372 28.46 9.79 32.03
N GLY A 373 28.54 11.12 32.12
CA GLY A 373 27.91 11.87 33.19
C GLY A 373 26.37 11.85 33.08
N LEU A 374 25.70 12.19 34.18
CA LEU A 374 24.23 12.17 34.23
C LEU A 374 23.59 13.05 33.15
N GLU A 375 24.06 14.28 32.99
CA GLU A 375 23.57 15.24 32.02
C GLU A 375 23.71 14.71 30.59
N GLU A 376 24.87 14.22 30.22
CA GLU A 376 25.17 13.66 28.91
C GLU A 376 24.30 12.44 28.60
N SER A 377 24.09 11.58 29.61
CA SER A 377 23.23 10.40 29.48
C SER A 377 21.75 10.78 29.28
N VAL A 378 21.27 11.83 29.98
CA VAL A 378 19.91 12.35 29.82
C VAL A 378 19.72 13.01 28.45
N GLU A 379 20.70 13.78 27.96
CA GLU A 379 20.68 14.35 26.61
C GLU A 379 20.64 13.25 25.54
N TYR A 380 21.45 12.21 25.70
CA TYR A 380 21.41 11.04 24.84
C TYR A 380 20.01 10.36 24.84
N ALA A 381 19.43 10.16 26.03
CA ALA A 381 18.08 9.60 26.16
C ALA A 381 17.01 10.45 25.46
N ARG A 382 17.11 11.79 25.58
CA ARG A 382 16.23 12.73 24.86
C ARG A 382 16.36 12.59 23.34
N ALA A 383 17.61 12.53 22.84
CA ALA A 383 17.88 12.34 21.41
C ALA A 383 17.33 11.00 20.89
N GLN A 384 17.28 9.96 21.74
CA GLN A 384 16.67 8.65 21.43
C GLN A 384 15.14 8.61 21.67
N ARG A 385 14.49 9.72 22.00
CA ARG A 385 13.05 9.83 22.29
C ARG A 385 12.59 8.90 23.43
N VAL A 386 13.49 8.67 24.41
CA VAL A 386 13.15 7.88 25.59
C VAL A 386 12.04 8.58 26.38
N ARG A 387 11.07 7.82 26.88
CA ARG A 387 10.00 8.37 27.70
C ARG A 387 10.43 8.58 29.15
N HIS A 388 11.01 7.56 29.77
CA HIS A 388 11.44 7.59 31.18
C HIS A 388 12.90 7.25 31.34
N VAL A 389 13.62 8.05 32.11
CA VAL A 389 15.00 7.74 32.54
C VAL A 389 14.97 7.32 33.99
N LEU A 390 15.57 6.19 34.30
CA LEU A 390 15.75 5.69 35.69
C LEU A 390 17.21 5.76 36.03
N VAL A 391 17.57 6.51 37.12
CA VAL A 391 18.91 6.67 37.57
C VAL A 391 19.13 5.91 38.89
N VAL A 392 19.98 4.92 38.84
CA VAL A 392 20.38 4.09 39.99
C VAL A 392 21.72 4.55 40.53
N GLY A 393 21.84 4.68 41.86
CA GLY A 393 23.08 5.15 42.49
C GLY A 393 23.33 6.64 42.29
N SER A 394 22.29 7.44 42.15
CA SER A 394 22.40 8.90 42.10
C SER A 394 22.87 9.46 43.43
N PRO A 395 23.80 10.45 43.46
CA PRO A 395 24.14 11.15 44.69
C PRO A 395 22.98 11.85 45.38
N ARG A 396 21.85 12.04 44.66
CA ARG A 396 20.63 12.70 45.16
C ARG A 396 19.66 11.76 45.85
N THR A 397 19.90 10.44 45.81
CA THR A 397 18.95 9.43 46.30
C THR A 397 19.66 8.47 47.26
N GLY A 398 18.88 7.87 48.17
CA GLY A 398 19.38 6.82 49.05
C GLY A 398 19.71 5.52 48.30
N ALA A 399 20.39 4.57 48.95
CA ALA A 399 20.80 3.32 48.34
C ALA A 399 19.63 2.41 47.92
N SER A 400 18.45 2.55 48.54
CA SER A 400 17.20 1.83 48.21
C SER A 400 16.27 2.58 47.26
N GLU A 401 16.72 3.71 46.77
CA GLU A 401 15.92 4.61 45.92
C GLU A 401 16.53 4.77 44.54
N LEU A 402 15.72 5.17 43.60
CA LEU A 402 16.13 5.59 42.26
C LEU A 402 15.47 6.92 41.91
N LEU A 403 16.12 7.68 41.02
CA LEU A 403 15.56 8.89 40.44
C LEU A 403 14.86 8.52 39.13
N ALA A 404 13.61 8.88 38.98
CA ALA A 404 12.84 8.69 37.77
C ALA A 404 12.51 10.03 37.10
N LEU A 405 12.91 10.20 35.85
CA LEU A 405 12.65 11.39 35.03
C LEU A 405 11.67 11.04 33.94
N ASP A 406 10.53 11.74 33.85
CA ASP A 406 9.65 11.70 32.69
C ASP A 406 10.10 12.77 31.68
N LEU A 407 10.73 12.38 30.58
CA LEU A 407 11.30 13.32 29.62
C LEU A 407 10.23 14.00 28.74
N LYS A 408 9.01 13.47 28.70
CA LYS A 408 7.87 14.08 27.96
C LYS A 408 7.18 15.16 28.81
N ARG A 409 7.01 14.90 30.12
CA ARG A 409 6.37 15.85 31.06
C ARG A 409 7.37 16.81 31.71
N GLY A 410 8.63 16.43 31.77
CA GLY A 410 9.67 17.19 32.48
C GLY A 410 9.66 16.97 33.98
N ASP A 411 8.95 15.96 34.48
CA ASP A 411 8.81 15.66 35.91
C ASP A 411 9.97 14.80 36.42
N GLU A 412 10.38 15.05 37.68
CA GLU A 412 11.36 14.29 38.39
C GLU A 412 10.77 13.73 39.70
N ARG A 413 10.98 12.43 39.96
CA ARG A 413 10.47 11.78 41.17
C ARG A 413 11.51 10.82 41.74
N THR A 414 11.57 10.76 43.07
CA THR A 414 12.32 9.69 43.77
C THR A 414 11.36 8.53 44.06
N LEU A 415 11.76 7.33 43.67
CA LEU A 415 10.98 6.10 43.84
C LEU A 415 11.77 5.04 44.59
N SER A 416 11.11 4.22 45.41
CA SER A 416 11.70 3.04 46.02
C SER A 416 11.99 1.99 44.93
N VAL A 417 13.22 1.47 44.93
CA VAL A 417 13.61 0.35 44.04
C VAL A 417 12.71 -0.87 44.27
N ALA A 418 12.37 -1.14 45.52
CA ALA A 418 11.50 -2.28 45.88
C ALA A 418 10.10 -2.13 45.30
N ASP A 419 9.51 -0.93 45.34
CA ASP A 419 8.17 -0.66 44.80
C ASP A 419 8.16 -0.77 43.27
N VAL A 420 9.17 -0.24 42.60
CA VAL A 420 9.29 -0.35 41.13
C VAL A 420 9.51 -1.80 40.69
N LEU A 421 10.26 -2.60 41.43
CA LEU A 421 10.44 -4.03 41.13
C LEU A 421 9.16 -4.85 41.40
N ALA A 422 8.42 -4.49 42.45
CA ALA A 422 7.18 -5.20 42.83
C ALA A 422 6.06 -4.93 41.80
N ASP A 423 5.81 -3.66 41.50
CA ASP A 423 4.70 -3.25 40.62
C ASP A 423 5.06 -2.00 39.79
N PRO A 424 5.80 -2.17 38.68
CA PRO A 424 6.17 -1.05 37.81
C PRO A 424 4.96 -0.31 37.21
N ALA A 425 3.83 -1.01 37.01
CA ALA A 425 2.63 -0.41 36.43
C ALA A 425 1.99 0.64 37.34
N LYS A 426 2.14 0.55 38.63
CA LYS A 426 1.73 1.59 39.59
C LYS A 426 2.64 2.81 39.56
N CYS A 427 3.91 2.63 39.19
CA CYS A 427 4.89 3.69 39.18
C CYS A 427 4.90 4.46 37.87
N PHE A 428 4.57 3.81 36.74
CA PHE A 428 4.66 4.37 35.40
C PHE A 428 3.43 4.05 34.57
N GLU A 429 2.81 5.08 34.00
CA GLU A 429 1.68 4.94 33.09
C GLU A 429 2.09 4.21 31.79
N GLY A 430 1.29 3.24 31.36
CA GLY A 430 1.47 2.54 30.09
C GLY A 430 2.44 1.35 30.13
N VAL A 431 2.93 0.96 31.32
CA VAL A 431 3.67 -0.30 31.49
C VAL A 431 2.66 -1.46 31.61
N GLY A 432 2.83 -2.52 30.82
CA GLY A 432 1.94 -3.69 30.80
C GLY A 432 0.75 -3.58 29.84
N GLY A 433 0.58 -2.52 29.09
CA GLY A 433 -0.36 -2.43 27.99
C GLY A 433 0.18 -3.17 26.76
N GLN A 434 -0.68 -3.95 26.08
CA GLN A 434 -0.30 -4.58 24.82
C GLN A 434 0.09 -3.50 23.80
N ARG A 435 1.33 -3.53 23.33
CA ARG A 435 1.70 -2.81 22.12
C ARG A 435 1.11 -3.59 20.95
N HIS A 436 0.16 -3.01 20.24
CA HIS A 436 -0.15 -3.47 18.89
C HIS A 436 1.07 -3.13 18.01
N VAL A 437 1.78 -4.16 17.59
CA VAL A 437 2.91 -4.10 16.65
C VAL A 437 2.37 -3.82 15.26
#